data_9a35d59a444a0fdefb975e31415502be
#
_entry.id   9a35d59a444a0fdefb975e31415502be
#
_cell.length_a   1.000
_cell.length_b   1.000
_cell.length_c   1.000
_cell.angle_alpha   90.00
_cell.angle_beta   90.00
_cell.angle_gamma   90.00
#
_symmetry.space_group_name_H-M   'P 1'
#
loop_
_entity.id
_entity.type
_entity.pdbx_description
1 polymer ?
#
loop_
_entity_poly.entity_id
_entity_poly.type
_entity_poly.pdbx_seq_one_letter_code
_entity_poly.pdbx_strand_id
1 'polypeptide(L)'
;QPRSRGLGDVYKRQKTPGGHSYANFGDPSAIQLLCGLVNELYQIQPPVRSRTTYNVGRIEGGTTVNSIAQQASMLYEFRSTAQDCLEEMEEKFRRAVAHWNGRGGDFEVELLGIRPGNGPVDQKKLGQFTEKSKEIVRAFTGREPDETPNSTDSNIPLSLGIPANTIGTIDGGSAHTRQEWVDIASLPTGLKIVLGLMLEYQKNDCF
;
A
#
# COMPACT_ATOMS: atom_id res chain seq x y z
N GLN A 1 1.08 7.21 -14.25
CA GLN A 1 -0.33 6.89 -14.02
C GLN A 1 -0.49 6.12 -12.72
N PRO A 2 -1.33 6.55 -11.79
CA PRO A 2 -1.59 5.80 -10.58
C PRO A 2 -2.38 4.53 -10.93
N ARG A 3 -1.69 3.41 -10.99
CA ARG A 3 -2.26 2.09 -11.27
C ARG A 3 -1.89 1.13 -10.14
N SER A 4 -2.30 1.41 -8.92
CA SER A 4 -2.20 0.41 -7.88
C SER A 4 -3.60 0.03 -7.42
N ARG A 5 -4.02 -1.18 -7.73
CA ARG A 5 -5.08 -1.84 -6.98
C ARG A 5 -4.38 -2.64 -5.90
N GLY A 6 -4.61 -2.34 -4.66
CA GLY A 6 -4.12 -3.13 -3.54
C GLY A 6 -5.32 -3.65 -2.78
N LEU A 7 -5.34 -4.93 -2.44
CA LEU A 7 -6.00 -5.30 -1.21
C LEU A 7 -5.21 -4.59 -0.13
N GLY A 8 -5.83 -3.62 0.49
CA GLY A 8 -5.22 -2.87 1.56
C GLY A 8 -4.88 -3.76 2.75
N ASP A 9 -4.26 -3.15 3.72
CA ASP A 9 -3.77 -3.74 4.94
C ASP A 9 -4.68 -4.85 5.48
N VAL A 10 -4.15 -6.06 5.55
CA VAL A 10 -4.83 -7.19 6.17
C VAL A 10 -4.31 -7.33 7.59
N TYR A 11 -5.18 -7.12 8.56
CA TYR A 11 -4.89 -7.43 9.96
C TYR A 11 -5.01 -8.94 10.18
N LYS A 12 -4.01 -9.52 10.83
CA LYS A 12 -3.99 -10.94 11.19
C LYS A 12 -3.84 -11.07 12.69
N ARG A 13 -4.75 -11.81 13.32
CA ARG A 13 -4.67 -12.18 14.71
C ARG A 13 -4.58 -13.70 14.81
N GLN A 14 -3.56 -14.20 15.52
CA GLN A 14 -3.38 -15.58 15.91
C GLN A 14 -3.66 -15.70 17.41
N LYS A 15 -4.46 -16.69 17.80
CA LYS A 15 -4.74 -17.00 19.21
C LYS A 15 -4.28 -18.41 19.54
N THR A 16 -3.80 -18.59 20.76
CA THR A 16 -3.44 -19.88 21.35
C THR A 16 -3.85 -19.87 22.83
N PRO A 17 -3.90 -21.05 23.49
CA PRO A 17 -4.18 -21.12 24.93
C PRO A 17 -3.20 -20.33 25.80
N GLY A 18 -1.92 -20.20 25.34
CA GLY A 18 -0.85 -19.62 26.14
C GLY A 18 -0.38 -20.57 27.23
N GLY A 19 0.50 -20.09 28.11
CA GLY A 19 1.01 -20.88 29.24
C GLY A 19 2.36 -20.38 29.74
N HIS A 20 2.90 -21.08 30.74
CA HIS A 20 4.23 -20.83 31.26
C HIS A 20 5.27 -21.57 30.39
N SER A 21 6.29 -20.86 29.92
CA SER A 21 7.24 -21.37 28.93
C SER A 21 7.97 -22.68 29.36
N TYR A 22 8.20 -22.86 30.66
CA TYR A 22 8.80 -24.08 31.18
C TYR A 22 7.76 -25.18 31.45
N ALA A 23 6.66 -24.86 32.13
CA ALA A 23 5.66 -25.83 32.54
C ALA A 23 4.85 -26.39 31.35
N ASN A 24 4.60 -25.56 30.36
CA ASN A 24 3.83 -25.90 29.17
C ASN A 24 4.72 -25.99 27.92
N PHE A 25 5.99 -26.39 28.09
CA PHE A 25 6.91 -26.51 26.98
C PHE A 25 6.38 -27.48 25.92
N GLY A 26 6.31 -27.02 24.66
CA GLY A 26 5.76 -27.76 23.54
C GLY A 26 4.36 -27.32 23.11
N ASP A 27 3.66 -26.55 23.93
CA ASP A 27 2.38 -25.96 23.52
C ASP A 27 2.58 -24.90 22.44
N PRO A 28 1.61 -24.73 21.52
CA PRO A 28 1.73 -23.78 20.41
C PRO A 28 1.77 -22.34 20.91
N SER A 29 2.70 -21.56 20.37
CA SER A 29 2.83 -20.13 20.61
C SER A 29 2.28 -19.34 19.42
N ALA A 30 1.44 -18.34 19.71
CA ALA A 30 0.90 -17.46 18.67
C ALA A 30 2.02 -16.76 17.87
N ILE A 31 3.11 -16.35 18.52
CA ILE A 31 4.28 -15.78 17.84
C ILE A 31 4.93 -16.80 16.91
N GLN A 32 5.15 -18.04 17.37
CA GLN A 32 5.77 -19.09 16.56
C GLN A 32 4.95 -19.38 15.30
N LEU A 33 3.63 -19.55 15.44
CA LEU A 33 2.73 -19.81 14.32
C LEU A 33 2.70 -18.63 13.34
N LEU A 34 2.64 -17.40 13.86
CA LEU A 34 2.66 -16.20 13.02
C LEU A 34 3.99 -16.05 12.27
N CYS A 35 5.12 -16.29 12.92
CA CYS A 35 6.43 -16.25 12.27
C CYS A 35 6.55 -17.30 11.16
N GLY A 36 5.96 -18.48 11.36
CA GLY A 36 5.88 -19.51 10.33
C GLY A 36 5.10 -19.04 9.11
N LEU A 37 3.92 -18.44 9.32
CA LEU A 37 3.14 -17.83 8.24
C LEU A 37 3.92 -16.71 7.52
N VAL A 38 4.55 -15.81 8.27
CA VAL A 38 5.37 -14.73 7.70
C VAL A 38 6.47 -15.31 6.81
N ASN A 39 7.18 -16.32 7.30
CA ASN A 39 8.24 -16.95 6.52
C ASN A 39 7.70 -17.57 5.22
N GLU A 40 6.54 -18.22 5.25
CA GLU A 40 5.90 -18.76 4.03
C GLU A 40 5.46 -17.65 3.07
N LEU A 41 4.90 -16.55 3.58
CA LEU A 41 4.51 -15.40 2.75
C LEU A 41 5.71 -14.80 2.00
N TYR A 42 6.89 -14.73 2.63
CA TYR A 42 8.11 -14.24 1.97
C TYR A 42 8.74 -15.26 0.98
N GLN A 43 8.23 -16.48 0.89
CA GLN A 43 8.58 -17.43 -0.20
C GLN A 43 7.66 -17.28 -1.42
N ILE A 44 6.59 -16.51 -1.32
CA ILE A 44 5.69 -16.27 -2.45
C ILE A 44 6.45 -15.54 -3.56
N GLN A 45 6.48 -16.16 -4.75
CA GLN A 45 6.96 -15.50 -5.95
C GLN A 45 5.82 -14.66 -6.53
N PRO A 46 5.96 -13.33 -6.56
CA PRO A 46 4.94 -12.47 -7.13
C PRO A 46 4.84 -12.68 -8.65
N PRO A 47 3.64 -12.47 -9.24
CA PRO A 47 3.49 -12.51 -10.69
C PRO A 47 4.40 -11.51 -11.39
N VAL A 48 5.06 -11.97 -12.49
CA VAL A 48 6.00 -11.15 -13.26
C VAL A 48 5.33 -10.35 -14.39
N ARG A 49 4.05 -10.63 -14.66
CA ARG A 49 3.27 -9.97 -15.74
C ARG A 49 3.07 -8.47 -15.50
N SER A 50 3.12 -8.07 -14.26
CA SER A 50 2.99 -6.68 -13.82
C SER A 50 3.80 -6.45 -12.56
N ARG A 51 4.20 -5.19 -12.31
CA ARG A 51 4.89 -4.85 -11.07
C ARG A 51 3.99 -5.19 -9.88
N THR A 52 4.34 -6.27 -9.20
CA THR A 52 3.63 -6.79 -8.02
C THR A 52 4.58 -6.83 -6.84
N THR A 53 4.16 -6.29 -5.72
CA THR A 53 4.94 -6.21 -4.48
C THR A 53 4.10 -6.62 -3.29
N TYR A 54 4.73 -7.04 -2.21
CA TYR A 54 4.08 -7.31 -0.94
C TYR A 54 5.02 -6.97 0.22
N ASN A 55 4.45 -6.78 1.41
CA ASN A 55 5.21 -6.46 2.60
C ASN A 55 4.47 -6.85 3.88
N VAL A 56 5.20 -7.27 4.90
CA VAL A 56 4.74 -7.31 6.28
C VAL A 56 5.27 -6.06 6.96
N GLY A 57 4.40 -5.07 7.16
CA GLY A 57 4.81 -3.75 7.66
C GLY A 57 4.87 -3.65 9.20
N ARG A 58 4.16 -4.56 9.90
CA ARG A 58 4.09 -4.54 11.38
C ARG A 58 3.82 -5.93 11.91
N ILE A 59 4.48 -6.27 13.01
CA ILE A 59 4.22 -7.49 13.79
C ILE A 59 4.15 -7.09 15.26
N GLU A 60 3.18 -7.64 15.99
CA GLU A 60 3.00 -7.47 17.42
C GLU A 60 2.61 -8.80 18.07
N GLY A 61 3.01 -9.04 19.31
CA GLY A 61 2.60 -10.23 20.04
C GLY A 61 3.39 -10.49 21.31
N GLY A 62 2.82 -11.39 22.12
CA GLY A 62 3.40 -11.79 23.41
C GLY A 62 3.28 -10.74 24.52
N THR A 63 3.75 -11.12 25.72
CA THR A 63 3.71 -10.27 26.92
C THR A 63 5.05 -10.28 27.65
N THR A 64 5.55 -11.45 28.03
CA THR A 64 6.79 -11.61 28.80
C THR A 64 7.63 -12.77 28.25
N VAL A 65 8.92 -12.78 28.58
CA VAL A 65 9.86 -13.79 28.05
C VAL A 65 9.56 -15.21 28.55
N ASN A 66 8.91 -15.36 29.69
CA ASN A 66 8.59 -16.66 30.30
C ASN A 66 7.14 -17.10 30.07
N SER A 67 6.43 -16.47 29.16
CA SER A 67 5.07 -16.88 28.75
C SER A 67 5.05 -17.38 27.30
N ILE A 68 4.22 -18.38 27.04
CA ILE A 68 3.84 -18.79 25.70
C ILE A 68 2.84 -17.73 25.19
N ALA A 69 3.13 -17.11 24.08
CA ALA A 69 2.32 -16.02 23.55
C ALA A 69 0.91 -16.50 23.17
N GLN A 70 -0.11 -15.89 23.80
CA GLN A 70 -1.52 -16.18 23.49
C GLN A 70 -2.01 -15.51 22.22
N GLN A 71 -1.44 -14.37 21.87
CA GLN A 71 -1.84 -13.57 20.72
C GLN A 71 -0.62 -13.02 20.00
N ALA A 72 -0.72 -13.00 18.68
CA ALA A 72 0.19 -12.29 17.81
C ALA A 72 -0.57 -11.77 16.59
N SER A 73 -0.13 -10.67 16.02
CA SER A 73 -0.78 -10.04 14.87
C SER A 73 0.24 -9.43 13.92
N MET A 74 -0.15 -9.27 12.66
CA MET A 74 0.65 -8.57 11.67
C MET A 74 -0.24 -7.74 10.75
N LEU A 75 0.36 -6.71 10.16
CA LEU A 75 -0.18 -5.99 9.02
C LEU A 75 0.58 -6.45 7.77
N TYR A 76 -0.16 -6.93 6.79
CA TYR A 76 0.37 -7.41 5.51
C TYR A 76 -0.31 -6.70 4.36
N GLU A 77 0.45 -6.26 3.39
CA GLU A 77 -0.08 -5.67 2.16
C GLU A 77 0.48 -6.37 0.92
N PHE A 78 -0.27 -6.32 -0.17
CA PHE A 78 0.27 -6.57 -1.50
C PHE A 78 -0.35 -5.60 -2.51
N ARG A 79 0.44 -5.25 -3.52
CA ARG A 79 0.11 -4.23 -4.52
C ARG A 79 0.45 -4.73 -5.91
N SER A 80 -0.36 -4.38 -6.89
CA SER A 80 -0.05 -4.60 -8.30
C SER A 80 -0.70 -3.53 -9.16
N THR A 81 -0.17 -3.35 -10.37
CA THR A 81 -0.79 -2.53 -11.42
C THR A 81 -1.80 -3.31 -12.27
N ALA A 82 -1.94 -4.64 -12.06
CA ALA A 82 -2.86 -5.50 -12.77
C ALA A 82 -3.78 -6.26 -11.81
N GLN A 83 -5.06 -6.33 -12.14
CA GLN A 83 -6.08 -6.95 -11.30
C GLN A 83 -5.88 -8.46 -11.15
N ASP A 84 -5.57 -9.15 -12.24
CA ASP A 84 -5.31 -10.59 -12.26
C ASP A 84 -4.10 -10.99 -11.39
N CYS A 85 -3.11 -10.11 -11.30
CA CYS A 85 -1.97 -10.30 -10.40
C CYS A 85 -2.36 -10.15 -8.94
N LEU A 86 -3.28 -9.24 -8.62
CA LEU A 86 -3.81 -9.10 -7.24
C LEU A 86 -4.62 -10.32 -6.83
N GLU A 87 -5.48 -10.82 -7.71
CA GLU A 87 -6.28 -12.03 -7.46
C GLU A 87 -5.37 -13.25 -7.24
N GLU A 88 -4.31 -13.39 -8.02
CA GLU A 88 -3.30 -14.44 -7.81
C GLU A 88 -2.57 -14.29 -6.47
N MET A 89 -2.21 -13.06 -6.07
CA MET A 89 -1.58 -12.81 -4.78
C MET A 89 -2.53 -13.10 -3.62
N GLU A 90 -3.80 -12.73 -3.73
CA GLU A 90 -4.83 -13.05 -2.74
C GLU A 90 -4.99 -14.56 -2.57
N GLU A 91 -5.03 -15.30 -3.67
CA GLU A 91 -5.13 -16.76 -3.62
C GLU A 91 -3.91 -17.41 -2.95
N LYS A 92 -2.70 -16.95 -3.30
CA LYS A 92 -1.45 -17.42 -2.66
C LYS A 92 -1.46 -17.15 -1.15
N PHE A 93 -1.88 -15.94 -0.77
CA PHE A 93 -2.02 -15.55 0.62
C PHE A 93 -3.05 -16.42 1.37
N ARG A 94 -4.25 -16.62 0.80
CA ARG A 94 -5.29 -17.47 1.42
C ARG A 94 -4.82 -18.92 1.58
N ARG A 95 -4.06 -19.45 0.62
CA ARG A 95 -3.46 -20.79 0.71
C ARG A 95 -2.46 -20.90 1.86
N ALA A 96 -1.57 -19.93 2.03
CA ALA A 96 -0.64 -19.90 3.15
C ALA A 96 -1.36 -19.85 4.50
N VAL A 97 -2.41 -19.03 4.62
CA VAL A 97 -3.24 -18.98 5.83
C VAL A 97 -3.91 -20.33 6.11
N ALA A 98 -4.53 -20.94 5.11
CA ALA A 98 -5.19 -22.24 5.25
C ALA A 98 -4.20 -23.35 5.66
N HIS A 99 -2.97 -23.32 5.10
CA HIS A 99 -1.91 -24.25 5.49
C HIS A 99 -1.56 -24.12 6.99
N TRP A 100 -1.40 -22.91 7.50
CA TRP A 100 -1.09 -22.71 8.92
C TRP A 100 -2.25 -22.94 9.84
N ASN A 101 -3.49 -22.71 9.42
CA ASN A 101 -4.68 -23.13 10.16
C ASN A 101 -4.76 -24.66 10.29
N GLY A 102 -4.39 -25.40 9.24
CA GLY A 102 -4.28 -26.86 9.29
C GLY A 102 -3.18 -27.38 10.21
N ARG A 103 -2.24 -26.52 10.64
CA ARG A 103 -1.14 -26.84 11.57
C ARG A 103 -1.35 -26.36 13.01
N GLY A 104 -2.58 -26.12 13.38
CA GLY A 104 -2.97 -25.67 14.73
C GLY A 104 -3.00 -24.14 14.87
N GLY A 105 -2.90 -23.41 13.77
CA GLY A 105 -3.21 -21.99 13.75
C GLY A 105 -4.70 -21.72 13.84
N ASP A 106 -5.06 -20.57 14.41
CA ASP A 106 -6.40 -19.98 14.41
C ASP A 106 -6.26 -18.54 13.92
N PHE A 107 -6.05 -18.39 12.61
CA PHE A 107 -5.79 -17.09 11.99
C PHE A 107 -7.10 -16.41 11.57
N GLU A 108 -7.46 -15.35 12.26
CA GLU A 108 -8.50 -14.42 11.82
C GLU A 108 -7.89 -13.45 10.78
N VAL A 109 -8.59 -13.25 9.68
CA VAL A 109 -8.21 -12.35 8.57
C VAL A 109 -9.21 -11.22 8.50
N GLU A 110 -8.75 -9.99 8.69
CA GLU A 110 -9.54 -8.78 8.51
C GLU A 110 -8.96 -7.95 7.37
N LEU A 111 -9.83 -7.57 6.43
CA LEU A 111 -9.47 -6.64 5.37
C LEU A 111 -9.63 -5.21 5.89
N LEU A 112 -8.52 -4.49 6.09
CA LEU A 112 -8.53 -3.13 6.61
C LEU A 112 -8.86 -2.08 5.56
N GLY A 113 -8.54 -2.34 4.30
CA GLY A 113 -8.85 -1.42 3.23
C GLY A 113 -8.49 -1.96 1.85
N ILE A 114 -9.14 -1.43 0.84
CA ILE A 114 -8.82 -1.65 -0.56
C ILE A 114 -8.56 -0.28 -1.19
N ARG A 115 -7.41 -0.12 -1.82
CA ARG A 115 -7.17 1.05 -2.66
C ARG A 115 -7.55 0.70 -4.09
N PRO A 116 -8.60 1.31 -4.64
CA PRO A 116 -9.05 1.00 -5.98
C PRO A 116 -7.99 1.40 -7.01
N GLY A 117 -7.93 0.67 -8.11
CA GLY A 117 -7.18 1.08 -9.28
C GLY A 117 -7.99 2.01 -10.18
N ASN A 118 -7.49 2.26 -11.39
CA ASN A 118 -8.24 3.01 -12.39
C ASN A 118 -9.52 2.25 -12.75
N GLY A 119 -10.65 2.93 -12.64
CA GLY A 119 -11.92 2.51 -13.20
C GLY A 119 -12.01 2.82 -14.71
N PRO A 120 -13.24 2.99 -15.23
CA PRO A 120 -13.48 3.26 -16.65
C PRO A 120 -13.20 4.74 -17.01
N VAL A 121 -12.05 5.27 -16.58
CA VAL A 121 -11.65 6.65 -16.90
C VAL A 121 -11.31 6.78 -18.39
N ASP A 122 -11.82 7.85 -19.01
CA ASP A 122 -11.46 8.20 -20.39
C ASP A 122 -9.96 8.53 -20.47
N GLN A 123 -9.19 7.68 -21.15
CA GLN A 123 -7.74 7.79 -21.26
C GLN A 123 -7.31 9.05 -22.01
N LYS A 124 -8.11 9.55 -22.96
CA LYS A 124 -7.82 10.78 -23.69
C LYS A 124 -7.96 11.99 -22.77
N LYS A 125 -9.06 12.05 -22.01
CA LYS A 125 -9.26 13.11 -21.02
C LYS A 125 -8.20 13.08 -19.92
N LEU A 126 -7.88 11.90 -19.42
CA LEU A 126 -6.82 11.74 -18.42
C LEU A 126 -5.45 12.20 -18.94
N GLY A 127 -5.11 11.84 -20.19
CA GLY A 127 -3.87 12.29 -20.85
C GLY A 127 -3.83 13.82 -20.99
N GLN A 128 -4.91 14.44 -21.45
CA GLN A 128 -5.01 15.90 -21.56
C GLN A 128 -4.87 16.59 -20.19
N PHE A 129 -5.55 16.06 -19.17
CA PHE A 129 -5.46 16.55 -17.80
C PHE A 129 -4.03 16.45 -17.24
N THR A 130 -3.34 15.32 -17.48
CA THR A 130 -1.98 15.10 -17.04
C THR A 130 -1.00 16.04 -17.75
N GLU A 131 -1.08 16.19 -19.07
CA GLU A 131 -0.20 17.10 -19.82
C GLU A 131 -0.39 18.54 -19.38
N LYS A 132 -1.63 18.98 -19.16
CA LYS A 132 -1.90 20.33 -18.66
C LYS A 132 -1.28 20.56 -17.28
N SER A 133 -1.36 19.57 -16.40
CA SER A 133 -0.72 19.63 -15.09
C SER A 133 0.81 19.73 -15.21
N LYS A 134 1.41 18.96 -16.12
CA LYS A 134 2.84 18.98 -16.41
C LYS A 134 3.29 20.34 -16.96
N GLU A 135 2.53 20.95 -17.85
CA GLU A 135 2.82 22.30 -18.37
C GLU A 135 2.93 23.33 -17.24
N ILE A 136 2.02 23.27 -16.27
CA ILE A 136 2.04 24.19 -15.12
C ILE A 136 3.27 23.93 -14.23
N VAL A 137 3.57 22.67 -13.95
CA VAL A 137 4.77 22.31 -13.18
C VAL A 137 6.04 22.80 -13.89
N ARG A 138 6.18 22.56 -15.21
CA ARG A 138 7.31 23.05 -16.01
C ARG A 138 7.43 24.58 -15.94
N ALA A 139 6.32 25.31 -16.03
CA ALA A 139 6.31 26.77 -16.03
C ALA A 139 6.92 27.35 -14.73
N PHE A 140 6.72 26.69 -13.59
CA PHE A 140 7.22 27.18 -12.31
C PHE A 140 8.53 26.54 -11.85
N THR A 141 8.87 25.34 -12.33
CA THR A 141 10.09 24.63 -11.92
C THR A 141 11.20 24.70 -12.95
N GLY A 142 10.87 24.93 -14.23
CA GLY A 142 11.79 24.78 -15.36
C GLY A 142 12.23 23.34 -15.64
N ARG A 143 11.62 22.36 -14.97
CA ARG A 143 11.97 20.93 -15.08
C ARG A 143 10.81 20.13 -15.68
N GLU A 144 11.14 19.06 -16.42
CA GLU A 144 10.14 18.07 -16.83
C GLU A 144 9.75 17.21 -15.64
N PRO A 145 8.45 17.15 -15.28
CA PRO A 145 8.00 16.28 -14.18
C PRO A 145 7.98 14.81 -14.61
N ASP A 146 8.48 13.94 -13.76
CA ASP A 146 8.40 12.50 -13.93
C ASP A 146 6.99 11.98 -13.61
N GLU A 147 6.53 11.00 -14.38
CA GLU A 147 5.30 10.26 -14.10
C GLU A 147 5.63 8.94 -13.40
N THR A 148 5.10 8.75 -12.21
CA THR A 148 5.28 7.51 -11.46
C THR A 148 3.94 6.93 -11.02
N PRO A 149 3.75 5.60 -11.11
CA PRO A 149 2.57 4.95 -10.59
C PRO A 149 2.66 4.85 -9.06
N ASN A 150 1.89 5.68 -8.37
CA ASN A 150 1.82 5.70 -6.91
C ASN A 150 0.39 5.46 -6.42
N SER A 151 0.25 4.95 -5.19
CA SER A 151 -1.03 4.87 -4.51
C SER A 151 -1.27 6.19 -3.78
N THR A 152 -2.24 6.97 -4.26
CA THR A 152 -2.58 8.28 -3.74
C THR A 152 -4.09 8.46 -3.67
N ASP A 153 -4.56 9.57 -3.13
CA ASP A 153 -5.99 9.89 -3.08
C ASP A 153 -6.63 10.03 -4.47
N SER A 154 -5.83 10.26 -5.51
CA SER A 154 -6.30 10.23 -6.91
C SER A 154 -6.86 8.88 -7.34
N ASN A 155 -6.56 7.80 -6.65
CA ASN A 155 -7.11 6.48 -6.96
C ASN A 155 -8.64 6.43 -6.83
N ILE A 156 -9.22 7.19 -5.89
CA ILE A 156 -10.66 7.21 -5.68
C ILE A 156 -11.40 7.82 -6.89
N PRO A 157 -11.15 9.08 -7.30
CA PRO A 157 -11.81 9.63 -8.49
C PRO A 157 -11.49 8.81 -9.75
N LEU A 158 -10.26 8.33 -9.93
CA LEU A 158 -9.93 7.48 -11.06
C LEU A 158 -10.77 6.19 -11.10
N SER A 159 -11.05 5.57 -9.95
CA SER A 159 -11.91 4.38 -9.86
C SER A 159 -13.36 4.64 -10.25
N LEU A 160 -13.81 5.88 -10.12
CA LEU A 160 -15.13 6.36 -10.52
C LEU A 160 -15.19 6.85 -11.97
N GLY A 161 -14.10 6.75 -12.73
CA GLY A 161 -14.02 7.21 -14.11
C GLY A 161 -13.71 8.70 -14.24
N ILE A 162 -13.36 9.38 -13.16
CA ILE A 162 -13.02 10.80 -13.14
C ILE A 162 -11.51 10.96 -13.34
N PRO A 163 -11.05 11.73 -14.35
CA PRO A 163 -9.63 12.03 -14.52
C PRO A 163 -9.04 12.71 -13.29
N ALA A 164 -7.95 12.17 -12.76
CA ALA A 164 -7.27 12.72 -11.60
C ALA A 164 -5.78 12.36 -11.61
N ASN A 165 -4.97 13.23 -11.03
CA ASN A 165 -3.57 12.95 -10.74
C ASN A 165 -3.16 13.58 -9.41
N THR A 166 -2.01 13.19 -8.90
CA THR A 166 -1.39 13.78 -7.72
C THR A 166 -0.11 14.47 -8.14
N ILE A 167 0.05 15.72 -7.74
CA ILE A 167 1.18 16.57 -8.12
C ILE A 167 2.10 16.76 -6.92
N GLY A 168 3.39 16.46 -7.11
CA GLY A 168 4.44 16.84 -6.15
C GLY A 168 4.63 18.37 -6.15
N THR A 169 4.58 18.97 -4.97
CA THR A 169 4.66 20.43 -4.78
C THR A 169 5.87 20.85 -3.96
N ILE A 170 6.69 19.90 -3.54
CA ILE A 170 7.90 20.17 -2.73
C ILE A 170 9.05 19.29 -3.19
N ASP A 171 10.28 19.76 -2.98
CA ASP A 171 11.47 18.94 -3.06
C ASP A 171 11.72 18.30 -1.69
N GLY A 172 11.93 16.99 -1.67
CA GLY A 172 12.12 16.22 -0.45
C GLY A 172 12.63 14.81 -0.74
N GLY A 173 12.88 14.06 0.30
CA GLY A 173 13.38 12.69 0.12
C GLY A 173 13.26 11.82 1.35
N SER A 174 13.63 10.55 1.18
CA SER A 174 13.61 9.54 2.24
C SER A 174 12.23 9.35 2.89
N ALA A 175 11.14 9.53 2.11
CA ALA A 175 9.76 9.40 2.58
C ALA A 175 9.54 8.08 3.35
N HIS A 176 8.77 8.15 4.45
CA HIS A 176 8.48 7.04 5.36
C HIS A 176 9.68 6.50 6.15
N THR A 177 10.77 7.26 6.23
CA THR A 177 11.93 6.95 7.09
C THR A 177 12.13 8.00 8.18
N ARG A 178 12.98 7.70 9.18
CA ARG A 178 13.37 8.70 10.19
C ARG A 178 14.25 9.83 9.63
N GLN A 179 14.77 9.66 8.42
CA GLN A 179 15.59 10.62 7.70
C GLN A 179 14.79 11.41 6.67
N GLU A 180 13.45 11.33 6.72
CA GLU A 180 12.58 12.10 5.83
C GLU A 180 12.84 13.59 5.97
N TRP A 181 12.97 14.27 4.84
CA TRP A 181 13.29 15.69 4.78
C TRP A 181 12.51 16.41 3.69
N VAL A 182 12.30 17.70 3.88
CA VAL A 182 11.71 18.62 2.90
C VAL A 182 12.61 19.83 2.77
N ASP A 183 12.86 20.27 1.53
CA ASP A 183 13.50 21.55 1.27
C ASP A 183 12.49 22.69 1.43
N ILE A 184 12.66 23.48 2.49
CA ILE A 184 11.79 24.63 2.78
C ILE A 184 11.84 25.67 1.65
N ALA A 185 12.95 25.81 0.92
CA ALA A 185 13.05 26.72 -0.20
C ALA A 185 12.15 26.34 -1.38
N SER A 186 11.71 25.09 -1.46
CA SER A 186 10.77 24.61 -2.50
C SER A 186 9.32 25.04 -2.26
N LEU A 187 8.93 25.37 -1.02
CA LEU A 187 7.54 25.67 -0.64
C LEU A 187 6.90 26.82 -1.44
N PRO A 188 7.58 27.97 -1.68
CA PRO A 188 7.00 29.03 -2.49
C PRO A 188 6.71 28.61 -3.93
N THR A 189 7.57 27.77 -4.53
CA THR A 189 7.34 27.21 -5.86
C THR A 189 6.16 26.26 -5.86
N GLY A 190 6.06 25.38 -4.85
CA GLY A 190 4.93 24.50 -4.68
C GLY A 190 3.59 25.22 -4.55
N LEU A 191 3.54 26.33 -3.79
CA LEU A 191 2.36 27.17 -3.68
C LEU A 191 1.96 27.76 -5.04
N LYS A 192 2.92 28.23 -5.85
CA LYS A 192 2.66 28.74 -7.20
C LYS A 192 2.09 27.65 -8.11
N ILE A 193 2.59 26.42 -8.03
CA ILE A 193 2.07 25.28 -8.77
C ILE A 193 0.61 25.02 -8.40
N VAL A 194 0.29 24.94 -7.10
CA VAL A 194 -1.09 24.72 -6.63
C VAL A 194 -2.03 25.81 -7.12
N LEU A 195 -1.67 27.08 -6.93
CA LEU A 195 -2.47 28.22 -7.40
C LEU A 195 -2.63 28.23 -8.92
N GLY A 196 -1.55 27.92 -9.65
CA GLY A 196 -1.58 27.82 -11.12
C GLY A 196 -2.56 26.76 -11.60
N LEU A 197 -2.53 25.57 -10.98
CA LEU A 197 -3.48 24.50 -11.26
C LEU A 197 -4.93 24.93 -10.98
N MET A 198 -5.19 25.50 -9.81
CA MET A 198 -6.54 25.96 -9.44
C MET A 198 -7.08 27.00 -10.40
N LEU A 199 -6.30 28.00 -10.76
CA LEU A 199 -6.70 29.08 -11.67
C LEU A 199 -6.92 28.59 -13.10
N GLU A 200 -6.10 27.67 -13.57
CA GLU A 200 -6.23 27.12 -14.92
C GLU A 200 -7.50 26.28 -15.07
N TYR A 201 -7.83 25.46 -14.08
CA TYR A 201 -9.04 24.63 -14.12
C TYR A 201 -10.33 25.41 -13.85
N GLN A 202 -10.25 26.59 -13.22
CA GLN A 202 -11.40 27.50 -13.11
C GLN A 202 -11.78 28.19 -14.44
N LYS A 203 -10.79 28.42 -15.33
CA LYS A 203 -11.03 29.12 -16.61
C LYS A 203 -11.65 28.25 -17.69
N ASN A 204 -11.47 26.98 -17.57
CA ASN A 204 -11.95 26.02 -18.53
C ASN A 204 -13.08 25.22 -17.87
N ASP A 205 -14.32 25.36 -18.34
CA ASP A 205 -15.45 24.45 -18.04
C ASP A 205 -15.13 23.03 -18.58
N CYS A 206 -14.03 22.44 -18.13
CA CYS A 206 -13.37 21.27 -18.71
C CYS A 206 -13.80 19.96 -18.05
N PHE A 207 -15.06 19.81 -17.62
CA PHE A 207 -15.56 18.49 -17.21
C PHE A 207 -16.97 18.24 -17.72
#